data_eaed85291ff97d3af9c6124f32f0ec47
#
_entry.id   eaed85291ff97d3af9c6124f32f0ec47
#
_cell.length_a   1.000
_cell.length_b   1.000
_cell.length_c   1.000
_cell.angle_alpha   90.00
_cell.angle_beta   90.00
_cell.angle_gamma   90.00
#
_symmetry.space_group_name_H-M   'P 1'
#
loop_
_entity.id
_entity.type
_entity.pdbx_description
1 polymer ?
#
loop_
_entity_poly.entity_id
_entity_poly.type
_entity_poly.pdbx_seq_one_letter_code
_entity_poly.pdbx_strand_id
1 'polypeptide(L)'
;MFDLATRDIKFISGVGPQKAAVLNKELEIYSLHDLIYYFPYKYIDRSRIYYIHEIDGNMPYIQLKGEILGFETIGEGRQRRLTAHFSDGTGVVDLVWFQGIKYILGKYKLHEEYIIFGKPTAFNGRINVAHPDVDKPDDLKLSSVGLQPYYSTTEKMKRSFLNSHAIEKMMATVIQQIQEPLPETLSPKLLTEHHLMPLTEALRNIHFPTNPDVLRRAQYRLKFEELFYVQLNILRYAKDRQKRYRGYIFEKVGDVFNTFYTKNLPFQLTGAQKRVLKEIRNDVGSGRQMNRLLQGDVGSGKVEGKALSPSCSETEKD
;
A
#
# COMPACT_ATOMS: atom_id res chain seq x y z
N MET A 1 -26.09 -1.85 13.88
CA MET A 1 -25.13 -1.60 12.80
C MET A 1 -23.77 -1.29 13.45
N PHE A 2 -22.76 -2.06 13.14
CA PHE A 2 -21.41 -1.84 13.69
C PHE A 2 -20.77 -0.67 12.94
N ASP A 3 -20.69 0.49 13.60
CA ASP A 3 -20.14 1.70 12.99
C ASP A 3 -18.63 1.80 13.28
N LEU A 4 -17.82 1.60 12.28
CA LEU A 4 -16.36 1.68 12.35
C LEU A 4 -15.86 3.11 12.57
N ALA A 5 -16.58 4.12 12.09
CA ALA A 5 -16.11 5.49 12.08
C ALA A 5 -16.25 6.18 13.45
N THR A 6 -17.29 5.84 14.19
CA THR A 6 -17.57 6.48 15.52
C THR A 6 -16.87 5.79 16.68
N ARG A 7 -16.38 4.56 16.50
CA ARG A 7 -15.76 3.80 17.59
C ARG A 7 -14.28 4.14 17.73
N ASP A 8 -13.95 4.78 18.86
CA ASP A 8 -12.59 5.16 19.23
C ASP A 8 -11.70 3.92 19.44
N ILE A 9 -10.48 3.99 18.91
CA ILE A 9 -9.47 2.93 18.94
C ILE A 9 -9.07 2.50 20.38
N LYS A 10 -9.22 3.38 21.37
CA LYS A 10 -8.91 3.06 22.79
C LYS A 10 -9.74 1.92 23.38
N PHE A 11 -10.89 1.61 22.76
CA PHE A 11 -11.78 0.52 23.21
C PHE A 11 -11.41 -0.84 22.60
N ILE A 12 -10.39 -0.94 21.76
CA ILE A 12 -9.85 -2.22 21.30
C ILE A 12 -9.13 -2.90 22.48
N SER A 13 -9.37 -4.20 22.64
CA SER A 13 -8.66 -5.01 23.63
C SER A 13 -7.14 -4.91 23.44
N GLY A 14 -6.42 -4.55 24.51
CA GLY A 14 -4.96 -4.41 24.51
C GLY A 14 -4.41 -3.07 24.00
N VAL A 15 -5.27 -2.09 23.62
CA VAL A 15 -4.83 -0.74 23.23
C VAL A 15 -4.80 0.20 24.42
N GLY A 16 -5.93 0.49 25.03
CA GLY A 16 -6.03 1.44 26.13
C GLY A 16 -5.62 2.88 25.79
N PRO A 17 -5.79 3.85 26.71
CA PRO A 17 -5.58 5.28 26.41
C PRO A 17 -4.15 5.63 26.01
N GLN A 18 -3.13 4.99 26.62
CA GLN A 18 -1.73 5.31 26.36
C GLN A 18 -1.30 4.92 24.95
N LYS A 19 -1.64 3.70 24.51
CA LYS A 19 -1.32 3.24 23.15
C LYS A 19 -2.15 3.97 22.09
N ALA A 20 -3.42 4.26 22.39
CA ALA A 20 -4.27 5.07 21.53
C ALA A 20 -3.66 6.46 21.28
N ALA A 21 -3.16 7.14 22.31
CA ALA A 21 -2.49 8.43 22.16
C ALA A 21 -1.25 8.35 21.25
N VAL A 22 -0.50 7.26 21.30
CA VAL A 22 0.65 7.03 20.40
C VAL A 22 0.19 6.81 18.97
N LEU A 23 -0.83 5.96 18.74
CA LEU A 23 -1.39 5.70 17.41
C LEU A 23 -1.98 6.98 16.79
N ASN A 24 -2.71 7.77 17.57
CA ASN A 24 -3.26 9.05 17.13
C ASN A 24 -2.16 10.02 16.67
N LYS A 25 -1.07 10.10 17.45
CA LYS A 25 0.02 11.06 17.19
C LYS A 25 0.94 10.65 16.05
N GLU A 26 1.26 9.36 15.94
CA GLU A 26 2.28 8.85 15.02
C GLU A 26 1.67 8.40 13.67
N LEU A 27 0.41 7.97 13.65
CA LEU A 27 -0.25 7.43 12.46
C LEU A 27 -1.59 8.08 12.14
N GLU A 28 -2.03 9.06 12.93
CA GLU A 28 -3.35 9.73 12.77
C GLU A 28 -4.53 8.73 12.80
N ILE A 29 -4.37 7.62 13.54
CA ILE A 29 -5.39 6.59 13.71
C ILE A 29 -6.20 6.89 14.97
N TYR A 30 -7.47 7.27 14.84
CA TYR A 30 -8.39 7.64 15.92
C TYR A 30 -9.53 6.64 16.08
N SER A 31 -9.99 6.05 14.99
CA SER A 31 -11.15 5.16 14.93
C SER A 31 -10.80 3.75 14.43
N LEU A 32 -11.76 2.82 14.56
CA LEU A 32 -11.63 1.49 13.94
C LEU A 32 -11.56 1.58 12.42
N HIS A 33 -12.23 2.58 11.82
CA HIS A 33 -12.16 2.85 10.40
C HIS A 33 -10.72 3.19 9.99
N ASP A 34 -10.07 4.13 10.68
CA ASP A 34 -8.71 4.52 10.34
C ASP A 34 -7.75 3.33 10.46
N LEU A 35 -7.96 2.48 11.47
CA LEU A 35 -7.14 1.29 11.64
C LEU A 35 -7.32 0.30 10.48
N ILE A 36 -8.55 -0.01 10.05
CA ILE A 36 -8.79 -1.00 8.99
C ILE A 36 -8.34 -0.51 7.61
N TYR A 37 -8.20 0.82 7.45
CA TYR A 37 -7.62 1.42 6.25
C TYR A 37 -6.11 1.69 6.38
N TYR A 38 -5.49 1.31 7.49
CA TYR A 38 -4.03 1.31 7.64
C TYR A 38 -3.44 0.03 7.05
N PHE A 39 -3.15 0.03 5.77
CA PHE A 39 -2.75 -1.16 5.02
C PHE A 39 -1.29 -1.57 5.28
N PRO A 40 -1.00 -2.89 5.22
CA PRO A 40 0.38 -3.39 5.25
C PRO A 40 1.17 -2.85 4.05
N TYR A 41 2.42 -2.48 4.25
CA TYR A 41 3.28 -2.04 3.15
C TYR A 41 4.00 -3.20 2.46
N LYS A 42 4.12 -4.35 3.11
CA LYS A 42 4.65 -5.60 2.55
C LYS A 42 4.02 -6.81 3.23
N TYR A 43 4.19 -7.94 2.59
CA TYR A 43 3.79 -9.25 3.13
C TYR A 43 5.00 -10.15 3.19
N ILE A 44 5.05 -10.97 4.21
CA ILE A 44 6.10 -11.95 4.44
C ILE A 44 5.47 -13.31 4.26
N ASP A 45 6.00 -14.08 3.32
CA ASP A 45 5.53 -15.45 3.10
C ASP A 45 6.03 -16.33 4.24
N ARG A 46 5.10 -16.85 5.06
CA ARG A 46 5.33 -17.81 6.12
C ARG A 46 4.73 -19.19 5.80
N SER A 47 4.40 -19.44 4.54
CA SER A 47 3.82 -20.70 4.13
C SER A 47 4.82 -21.86 4.15
N ARG A 48 6.14 -21.55 4.04
CA ARG A 48 7.20 -22.55 3.99
C ARG A 48 8.00 -22.57 5.29
N ILE A 49 8.03 -23.73 5.92
CA ILE A 49 9.01 -24.07 6.96
C ILE A 49 10.20 -24.69 6.26
N TYR A 50 11.38 -24.10 6.45
CA TYR A 50 12.64 -24.62 5.93
C TYR A 50 13.28 -25.56 6.93
N TYR A 51 14.10 -26.48 6.45
CA TYR A 51 15.03 -27.23 7.29
C TYR A 51 16.35 -26.48 7.42
N ILE A 52 17.03 -26.64 8.55
CA ILE A 52 18.27 -25.90 8.83
C ILE A 52 19.37 -26.23 7.81
N HIS A 53 19.43 -27.46 7.30
CA HIS A 53 20.38 -27.83 6.24
C HIS A 53 20.10 -27.19 4.88
N GLU A 54 18.90 -26.68 4.65
CA GLU A 54 18.52 -26.00 3.39
C GLU A 54 18.88 -24.51 3.38
N ILE A 55 19.17 -23.91 4.54
CA ILE A 55 19.33 -22.46 4.65
C ILE A 55 20.78 -22.03 4.46
N ASP A 56 20.95 -20.83 3.90
CA ASP A 56 22.21 -20.11 3.84
C ASP A 56 22.08 -18.68 4.41
N GLY A 57 23.22 -18.02 4.62
CA GLY A 57 23.24 -16.67 5.19
C GLY A 57 22.75 -15.54 4.27
N ASN A 58 22.40 -15.82 3.00
CA ASN A 58 21.95 -14.86 2.01
C ASN A 58 20.45 -14.92 1.74
N MET A 59 19.77 -15.93 2.32
CA MET A 59 18.32 -16.07 2.13
C MET A 59 17.54 -14.87 2.68
N PRO A 60 16.34 -14.60 2.14
CA PRO A 60 15.40 -13.66 2.73
C PRO A 60 14.95 -14.14 4.12
N TYR A 61 13.87 -13.57 4.64
CA TYR A 61 13.28 -14.08 5.88
C TYR A 61 12.82 -15.52 5.71
N ILE A 62 13.16 -16.35 6.69
CA ILE A 62 12.86 -17.80 6.74
C ILE A 62 12.08 -18.14 7.99
N GLN A 63 11.36 -19.26 7.93
CA GLN A 63 10.69 -19.87 9.08
C GLN A 63 11.28 -21.26 9.32
N LEU A 64 11.67 -21.54 10.57
CA LEU A 64 12.19 -22.83 10.99
C LEU A 64 11.32 -23.37 12.13
N LYS A 65 11.17 -24.68 12.23
CA LYS A 65 10.49 -25.36 13.31
C LYS A 65 11.48 -26.29 13.99
N GLY A 66 11.60 -26.21 15.31
CA GLY A 66 12.56 -27.04 16.08
C GLY A 66 12.52 -26.69 17.55
N GLU A 67 13.59 -27.05 18.27
CA GLU A 67 13.74 -26.89 19.72
C GLU A 67 14.99 -26.08 20.08
N ILE A 68 14.98 -25.46 21.25
CA ILE A 68 16.15 -24.79 21.83
C ILE A 68 16.93 -25.82 22.65
N LEU A 69 18.15 -26.11 22.23
CA LEU A 69 19.04 -27.07 22.89
C LEU A 69 19.78 -26.45 24.09
N GLY A 70 20.07 -25.14 24.05
CA GLY A 70 20.85 -24.50 25.09
C GLY A 70 20.89 -22.98 24.93
N PHE A 71 21.22 -22.29 26.02
CA PHE A 71 21.49 -20.87 26.05
C PHE A 71 22.91 -20.59 26.45
N GLU A 72 23.56 -19.67 25.74
CA GLU A 72 24.88 -19.18 26.07
C GLU A 72 24.86 -17.65 26.16
N THR A 73 25.47 -17.08 27.20
CA THR A 73 25.61 -15.63 27.32
C THR A 73 27.06 -15.26 27.05
N ILE A 74 27.30 -14.46 26.01
CA ILE A 74 28.62 -14.08 25.55
C ILE A 74 28.81 -12.56 25.76
N GLY A 75 29.99 -12.17 26.28
CA GLY A 75 30.37 -10.77 26.49
C GLY A 75 29.89 -10.19 27.82
N GLU A 76 30.41 -8.99 28.15
CA GLU A 76 30.08 -8.27 29.38
C GLU A 76 29.58 -6.85 29.08
N GLY A 77 28.84 -6.27 30.03
CA GLY A 77 28.36 -4.89 29.95
C GLY A 77 27.47 -4.65 28.71
N ARG A 78 27.79 -3.63 27.91
CA ARG A 78 27.04 -3.25 26.71
C ARG A 78 27.21 -4.19 25.52
N GLN A 79 28.23 -5.05 25.53
CA GLN A 79 28.50 -6.04 24.48
C GLN A 79 27.89 -7.41 24.80
N ARG A 80 27.17 -7.54 25.91
CA ARG A 80 26.52 -8.76 26.33
C ARG A 80 25.41 -9.15 25.35
N ARG A 81 25.47 -10.39 24.84
CA ARG A 81 24.45 -11.00 23.97
C ARG A 81 24.05 -12.37 24.50
N LEU A 82 22.81 -12.73 24.26
CA LEU A 82 22.29 -14.10 24.47
C LEU A 82 22.29 -14.82 23.14
N THR A 83 22.82 -16.01 23.10
CA THR A 83 22.74 -16.95 21.99
C THR A 83 21.95 -18.17 22.45
N ALA A 84 20.95 -18.59 21.67
CA ALA A 84 20.26 -19.85 21.86
C ALA A 84 20.59 -20.77 20.68
N HIS A 85 21.01 -21.99 20.96
CA HIS A 85 21.27 -23.00 19.95
C HIS A 85 19.95 -23.68 19.60
N PHE A 86 19.49 -23.47 18.38
CA PHE A 86 18.21 -23.99 17.89
C PHE A 86 18.43 -25.09 16.86
N SER A 87 17.72 -26.20 16.97
CA SER A 87 17.87 -27.37 16.11
C SER A 87 16.52 -27.91 15.67
N ASP A 88 16.46 -28.38 14.44
CA ASP A 88 15.36 -29.15 13.85
C ASP A 88 15.73 -30.63 13.63
N GLY A 89 16.89 -31.06 14.15
CA GLY A 89 17.47 -32.40 13.94
C GLY A 89 18.31 -32.54 12.66
N THR A 90 18.22 -31.58 11.71
CA THR A 90 19.03 -31.58 10.47
C THR A 90 20.27 -30.70 10.57
N GLY A 91 20.29 -29.78 11.55
CA GLY A 91 21.39 -28.87 11.79
C GLY A 91 21.17 -28.04 13.05
N VAL A 92 22.04 -27.04 13.26
CA VAL A 92 21.95 -26.08 14.37
C VAL A 92 22.15 -24.69 13.84
N VAL A 93 21.29 -23.74 14.28
CA VAL A 93 21.37 -22.32 14.00
C VAL A 93 21.38 -21.53 15.30
N ASP A 94 22.14 -20.43 15.34
CA ASP A 94 22.26 -19.59 16.52
C ASP A 94 21.22 -18.46 16.47
N LEU A 95 20.33 -18.41 17.47
CA LEU A 95 19.39 -17.29 17.68
C LEU A 95 20.05 -16.28 18.60
N VAL A 96 20.18 -15.02 18.17
CA VAL A 96 20.98 -14.02 18.90
C VAL A 96 20.12 -12.83 19.32
N TRP A 97 20.20 -12.48 20.62
CA TRP A 97 19.57 -11.28 21.17
C TRP A 97 20.60 -10.40 21.87
N PHE A 98 20.57 -9.11 21.55
CA PHE A 98 21.42 -8.09 22.16
C PHE A 98 20.73 -7.32 23.29
N GLN A 99 19.40 -7.50 23.44
CA GLN A 99 18.58 -6.83 24.44
C GLN A 99 17.53 -7.78 25.02
N GLY A 100 17.02 -7.47 26.22
CA GLY A 100 15.94 -8.24 26.82
C GLY A 100 16.34 -9.63 27.32
N ILE A 101 17.62 -9.90 27.57
CA ILE A 101 18.17 -11.23 27.91
C ILE A 101 17.40 -11.93 29.04
N LYS A 102 17.13 -11.19 30.16
CA LYS A 102 16.40 -11.76 31.28
C LYS A 102 14.96 -12.19 30.92
N TYR A 103 14.33 -11.39 30.05
CA TYR A 103 12.98 -11.71 29.55
C TYR A 103 12.99 -12.96 28.67
N ILE A 104 13.94 -13.06 27.76
CA ILE A 104 14.10 -14.22 26.85
C ILE A 104 14.32 -15.51 27.64
N LEU A 105 15.26 -15.50 28.58
CA LEU A 105 15.56 -16.66 29.45
C LEU A 105 14.36 -17.08 30.31
N GLY A 106 13.49 -16.15 30.73
CA GLY A 106 12.28 -16.45 31.48
C GLY A 106 11.12 -16.95 30.63
N LYS A 107 11.13 -16.61 29.33
CA LYS A 107 10.00 -16.89 28.41
C LYS A 107 10.14 -18.23 27.69
N TYR A 108 11.36 -18.59 27.25
CA TYR A 108 11.59 -19.77 26.43
C TYR A 108 12.29 -20.87 27.27
N LYS A 109 11.85 -22.10 27.04
CA LYS A 109 12.36 -23.28 27.76
C LYS A 109 13.16 -24.15 26.81
N LEU A 110 14.10 -24.91 27.39
CA LEU A 110 14.87 -25.92 26.66
C LEU A 110 13.97 -27.10 26.29
N HIS A 111 14.25 -27.69 25.15
CA HIS A 111 13.59 -28.91 24.63
C HIS A 111 12.07 -28.75 24.47
N GLU A 112 11.57 -27.52 24.39
CA GLU A 112 10.22 -27.25 23.92
C GLU A 112 10.26 -26.86 22.42
N GLU A 113 9.22 -27.25 21.68
CA GLU A 113 9.10 -26.96 20.26
C GLU A 113 8.69 -25.51 20.03
N TYR A 114 9.42 -24.82 19.16
CA TYR A 114 9.15 -23.44 18.74
C TYR A 114 9.19 -23.31 17.23
N ILE A 115 8.48 -22.32 16.73
CA ILE A 115 8.63 -21.83 15.36
C ILE A 115 9.32 -20.49 15.44
N ILE A 116 10.46 -20.38 14.76
CA ILE A 116 11.23 -19.16 14.67
C ILE A 116 11.04 -18.52 13.28
N PHE A 117 11.01 -17.21 13.24
CA PHE A 117 11.00 -16.45 12.01
C PHE A 117 12.02 -15.33 12.08
N GLY A 118 12.87 -15.23 11.05
CA GLY A 118 13.90 -14.20 11.01
C GLY A 118 14.73 -14.23 9.72
N LYS A 119 15.64 -13.28 9.60
CA LYS A 119 16.58 -13.26 8.47
C LYS A 119 17.86 -13.98 8.87
N PRO A 120 18.26 -15.04 8.16
CA PRO A 120 19.53 -15.70 8.40
C PRO A 120 20.70 -14.82 7.96
N THR A 121 21.79 -14.88 8.68
CA THR A 121 23.06 -14.22 8.34
C THR A 121 24.20 -15.16 8.65
N ALA A 122 25.22 -15.20 7.80
CA ALA A 122 26.43 -15.97 8.06
C ALA A 122 27.43 -15.13 8.87
N PHE A 123 27.89 -15.66 10.00
CA PHE A 123 28.91 -15.04 10.82
C PHE A 123 29.83 -16.10 11.40
N ASN A 124 31.16 -15.97 11.21
CA ASN A 124 32.16 -16.92 11.67
C ASN A 124 31.88 -18.39 11.27
N GLY A 125 31.39 -18.60 10.03
CA GLY A 125 31.10 -19.93 9.52
C GLY A 125 29.82 -20.58 10.07
N ARG A 126 29.04 -19.88 10.91
CA ARG A 126 27.75 -20.31 11.42
C ARG A 126 26.62 -19.43 10.91
N ILE A 127 25.45 -20.03 10.76
CA ILE A 127 24.23 -19.29 10.44
C ILE A 127 23.62 -18.77 11.74
N ASN A 128 23.34 -17.48 11.78
CA ASN A 128 22.73 -16.80 12.92
C ASN A 128 21.43 -16.11 12.48
N VAL A 129 20.47 -16.04 13.39
CA VAL A 129 19.25 -15.25 13.23
C VAL A 129 19.20 -14.24 14.38
N ALA A 130 19.36 -12.94 14.04
CA ALA A 130 19.34 -11.87 15.04
C ALA A 130 17.92 -11.43 15.36
N HIS A 131 17.58 -11.37 16.64
CA HIS A 131 16.26 -10.96 17.13
C HIS A 131 15.10 -11.66 16.41
N PRO A 132 15.09 -13.00 16.33
CA PRO A 132 13.99 -13.73 15.68
C PRO A 132 12.68 -13.50 16.43
N ASP A 133 11.57 -13.56 15.69
CA ASP A 133 10.27 -13.83 16.28
C ASP A 133 10.26 -15.32 16.68
N VAL A 134 9.82 -15.61 17.89
CA VAL A 134 9.75 -16.99 18.41
C VAL A 134 8.35 -17.20 18.99
N ASP A 135 7.62 -18.13 18.38
CA ASP A 135 6.25 -18.47 18.73
C ASP A 135 6.14 -19.95 19.08
N LYS A 136 5.19 -20.30 19.95
CA LYS A 136 4.84 -21.70 20.16
C LYS A 136 3.94 -22.18 19.01
N PRO A 137 4.02 -23.47 18.62
CA PRO A 137 3.19 -24.02 17.54
C PRO A 137 1.68 -23.77 17.76
N ASP A 138 1.22 -23.79 19.01
CA ASP A 138 -0.19 -23.59 19.38
C ASP A 138 -0.65 -22.13 19.30
N ASP A 139 0.27 -21.18 19.42
CA ASP A 139 -0.05 -19.74 19.36
C ASP A 139 -0.24 -19.22 17.93
N LEU A 140 0.10 -20.03 16.93
CA LEU A 140 0.11 -19.64 15.51
C LEU A 140 -1.26 -19.74 14.81
N LYS A 141 -2.37 -19.71 15.53
CA LYS A 141 -3.71 -20.04 15.02
C LYS A 141 -4.30 -19.09 13.98
N LEU A 142 -3.74 -17.92 13.69
CA LEU A 142 -4.32 -16.97 12.72
C LEU A 142 -3.37 -16.46 11.63
N SER A 143 -2.06 -16.41 11.88
CA SER A 143 -1.11 -15.79 10.95
C SER A 143 -0.08 -16.73 10.31
N SER A 144 -0.08 -18.01 10.67
CA SER A 144 1.00 -18.94 10.32
C SER A 144 0.84 -19.69 9.01
N VAL A 145 -0.31 -19.56 8.37
CA VAL A 145 -0.56 -20.23 7.08
C VAL A 145 -0.85 -19.16 6.04
N GLY A 146 0.22 -18.60 5.44
CA GLY A 146 0.05 -17.65 4.36
C GLY A 146 0.97 -16.41 4.43
N LEU A 147 0.52 -15.34 3.83
CA LEU A 147 1.23 -14.08 3.75
C LEU A 147 0.96 -13.24 5.00
N GLN A 148 1.95 -13.11 5.87
CA GLN A 148 1.85 -12.27 7.06
C GLN A 148 1.97 -10.79 6.68
N PRO A 149 1.01 -9.94 7.10
CA PRO A 149 1.06 -8.51 6.87
C PRO A 149 2.17 -7.86 7.71
N TYR A 150 2.90 -6.94 7.13
CA TYR A 150 3.89 -6.14 7.83
C TYR A 150 3.55 -4.66 7.75
N TYR A 151 3.32 -4.04 8.92
CA TYR A 151 2.88 -2.64 9.05
C TYR A 151 4.06 -1.72 9.34
N SER A 152 4.02 -0.51 8.81
CA SER A 152 4.98 0.53 9.13
C SER A 152 4.86 0.94 10.60
N THR A 153 5.98 1.16 11.26
CA THR A 153 6.01 1.59 12.66
C THR A 153 7.16 2.56 12.90
N THR A 154 6.92 3.57 13.73
CA THR A 154 7.96 4.52 14.14
C THR A 154 8.78 3.96 15.31
N GLU A 155 9.97 4.53 15.56
CA GLU A 155 10.77 4.17 16.73
C GLU A 155 10.06 4.45 18.06
N LYS A 156 9.22 5.47 18.11
CA LYS A 156 8.38 5.78 19.26
C LYS A 156 7.34 4.69 19.53
N MET A 157 6.70 4.20 18.47
CA MET A 157 5.74 3.10 18.56
C MET A 157 6.41 1.84 19.08
N LYS A 158 7.59 1.49 18.58
CA LYS A 158 8.35 0.32 19.04
C LYS A 158 8.68 0.41 20.54
N ARG A 159 9.09 1.59 21.04
CA ARG A 159 9.32 1.84 22.48
C ARG A 159 8.05 1.69 23.32
N SER A 160 6.89 1.90 22.73
CA SER A 160 5.57 1.72 23.37
C SER A 160 4.97 0.32 23.13
N PHE A 161 5.79 -0.64 22.67
CA PHE A 161 5.39 -2.01 22.32
C PHE A 161 4.30 -2.07 21.22
N LEU A 162 4.27 -1.06 20.35
CA LEU A 162 3.43 -0.98 19.15
C LEU A 162 4.25 -1.32 17.90
N ASN A 163 4.76 -2.54 17.82
CA ASN A 163 5.41 -3.06 16.63
C ASN A 163 4.38 -3.60 15.61
N SER A 164 4.85 -4.03 14.44
CA SER A 164 3.99 -4.57 13.38
C SER A 164 3.07 -5.70 13.86
N HIS A 165 3.59 -6.61 14.70
CA HIS A 165 2.81 -7.71 15.26
C HIS A 165 1.72 -7.25 16.23
N ALA A 166 1.95 -6.17 17.00
CA ALA A 166 0.92 -5.59 17.85
C ALA A 166 -0.22 -4.98 17.01
N ILE A 167 0.12 -4.33 15.87
CA ILE A 167 -0.89 -3.81 14.93
C ILE A 167 -1.66 -4.96 14.29
N GLU A 168 -0.98 -6.01 13.87
CA GLU A 168 -1.60 -7.22 13.32
C GLU A 168 -2.64 -7.81 14.28
N LYS A 169 -2.30 -7.96 15.57
CA LYS A 169 -3.25 -8.45 16.61
C LYS A 169 -4.46 -7.54 16.78
N MET A 170 -4.24 -6.23 16.80
CA MET A 170 -5.34 -5.27 16.85
C MET A 170 -6.25 -5.40 15.62
N MET A 171 -5.64 -5.51 14.43
CA MET A 171 -6.36 -5.70 13.17
C MET A 171 -7.20 -6.98 13.18
N ALA A 172 -6.62 -8.10 13.63
CA ALA A 172 -7.35 -9.36 13.78
C ALA A 172 -8.57 -9.22 14.70
N THR A 173 -8.41 -8.51 15.83
CA THR A 173 -9.51 -8.24 16.76
C THR A 173 -10.63 -7.42 16.12
N VAL A 174 -10.28 -6.38 15.32
CA VAL A 174 -11.28 -5.54 14.64
C VAL A 174 -12.00 -6.34 13.55
N ILE A 175 -11.27 -7.07 12.72
CA ILE A 175 -11.85 -7.86 11.63
C ILE A 175 -12.80 -8.96 12.16
N GLN A 176 -12.48 -9.59 13.29
CA GLN A 176 -13.37 -10.55 13.95
C GLN A 176 -14.68 -9.92 14.47
N GLN A 177 -14.65 -8.63 14.82
CA GLN A 177 -15.85 -7.91 15.27
C GLN A 177 -16.79 -7.52 14.11
N ILE A 178 -16.31 -7.55 12.87
CA ILE A 178 -17.13 -7.28 11.67
C ILE A 178 -17.96 -8.53 11.36
N GLN A 179 -19.13 -8.65 11.98
CA GLN A 179 -20.06 -9.77 11.75
C GLN A 179 -20.91 -9.58 10.51
N GLU A 180 -21.33 -8.33 10.24
CA GLU A 180 -22.14 -7.98 9.07
C GLU A 180 -21.26 -7.38 7.95
N PRO A 181 -21.62 -7.55 6.68
CA PRO A 181 -20.94 -6.87 5.58
C PRO A 181 -20.97 -5.35 5.76
N LEU A 182 -19.83 -4.70 5.54
CA LEU A 182 -19.75 -3.25 5.51
C LEU A 182 -20.54 -2.71 4.31
N PRO A 183 -21.10 -1.50 4.42
CA PRO A 183 -21.78 -0.86 3.32
C PRO A 183 -20.88 -0.80 2.07
N GLU A 184 -21.35 -1.31 0.96
CA GLU A 184 -20.62 -1.29 -0.30
C GLU A 184 -20.57 0.13 -0.86
N THR A 185 -19.39 0.53 -1.31
CA THR A 185 -19.13 1.88 -1.81
C THR A 185 -19.29 1.99 -3.32
N LEU A 186 -19.15 0.89 -4.06
CA LEU A 186 -19.30 0.84 -5.50
C LEU A 186 -20.65 0.24 -5.88
N SER A 187 -21.21 0.66 -7.03
CA SER A 187 -22.46 0.09 -7.52
C SER A 187 -22.31 -1.39 -7.90
N PRO A 188 -23.38 -2.20 -7.79
CA PRO A 188 -23.36 -3.61 -8.20
C PRO A 188 -22.92 -3.79 -9.66
N LYS A 189 -23.27 -2.85 -10.53
CA LYS A 189 -22.86 -2.87 -11.94
C LYS A 189 -21.35 -2.82 -12.08
N LEU A 190 -20.66 -1.90 -11.36
CA LEU A 190 -19.20 -1.80 -11.38
C LEU A 190 -18.53 -3.06 -10.83
N LEU A 191 -19.05 -3.60 -9.75
CA LEU A 191 -18.52 -4.84 -9.17
C LEU A 191 -18.55 -5.99 -10.19
N THR A 192 -19.67 -6.16 -10.89
CA THR A 192 -19.83 -7.23 -11.87
C THR A 192 -18.99 -6.99 -13.13
N GLU A 193 -19.03 -5.79 -13.69
CA GLU A 193 -18.37 -5.43 -14.95
C GLU A 193 -16.84 -5.54 -14.85
N HIS A 194 -16.27 -5.17 -13.68
CA HIS A 194 -14.82 -5.20 -13.44
C HIS A 194 -14.38 -6.40 -12.59
N HIS A 195 -15.26 -7.36 -12.32
CA HIS A 195 -14.96 -8.55 -11.49
C HIS A 195 -14.33 -8.20 -10.14
N LEU A 196 -14.84 -7.14 -9.50
CA LEU A 196 -14.30 -6.65 -8.25
C LEU A 196 -14.80 -7.47 -7.06
N MET A 197 -13.90 -7.68 -6.10
CA MET A 197 -14.21 -8.30 -4.82
C MET A 197 -15.09 -7.36 -3.97
N PRO A 198 -16.09 -7.85 -3.21
CA PRO A 198 -16.84 -7.01 -2.25
C PRO A 198 -15.94 -6.32 -1.24
N LEU A 199 -16.31 -5.10 -0.77
CA LEU A 199 -15.47 -4.29 0.10
C LEU A 199 -15.04 -5.02 1.37
N THR A 200 -15.98 -5.66 2.07
CA THR A 200 -15.67 -6.38 3.32
C THR A 200 -14.68 -7.52 3.10
N GLU A 201 -14.83 -8.25 2.01
CA GLU A 201 -13.92 -9.33 1.63
C GLU A 201 -12.53 -8.77 1.27
N ALA A 202 -12.50 -7.66 0.53
CA ALA A 202 -11.24 -6.99 0.17
C ALA A 202 -10.48 -6.50 1.41
N LEU A 203 -11.19 -5.87 2.37
CA LEU A 203 -10.58 -5.41 3.62
C LEU A 203 -10.10 -6.55 4.51
N ARG A 204 -10.78 -7.70 4.53
CA ARG A 204 -10.29 -8.88 5.24
C ARG A 204 -9.02 -9.43 4.58
N ASN A 205 -9.02 -9.57 3.27
CA ASN A 205 -7.95 -10.20 2.52
C ASN A 205 -6.73 -9.29 2.27
N ILE A 206 -6.86 -7.96 2.40
CA ILE A 206 -5.68 -7.08 2.41
C ILE A 206 -4.89 -7.23 3.71
N HIS A 207 -5.53 -7.57 4.83
CA HIS A 207 -4.86 -7.77 6.10
C HIS A 207 -4.46 -9.22 6.35
N PHE A 208 -5.32 -10.17 5.98
CA PHE A 208 -5.10 -11.61 6.21
C PHE A 208 -5.39 -12.41 4.93
N PRO A 209 -4.54 -12.28 3.92
CA PRO A 209 -4.73 -13.00 2.65
C PRO A 209 -4.45 -14.49 2.82
N THR A 210 -5.32 -15.33 2.27
CA THR A 210 -5.13 -16.79 2.28
C THR A 210 -4.08 -17.25 1.27
N ASN A 211 -3.89 -16.49 0.19
CA ASN A 211 -2.90 -16.79 -0.85
C ASN A 211 -2.58 -15.50 -1.66
N PRO A 212 -1.52 -15.52 -2.50
CA PRO A 212 -1.12 -14.36 -3.30
C PRO A 212 -2.18 -13.88 -4.31
N ASP A 213 -3.01 -14.77 -4.84
CA ASP A 213 -4.04 -14.42 -5.83
C ASP A 213 -5.18 -13.63 -5.17
N VAL A 214 -5.63 -14.08 -4.01
CA VAL A 214 -6.64 -13.38 -3.22
C VAL A 214 -6.11 -12.00 -2.78
N LEU A 215 -4.84 -11.90 -2.38
CA LEU A 215 -4.20 -10.63 -2.07
C LEU A 215 -4.22 -9.68 -3.28
N ARG A 216 -3.84 -10.15 -4.47
CA ARG A 216 -3.84 -9.34 -5.69
C ARG A 216 -5.25 -8.81 -6.02
N ARG A 217 -6.29 -9.64 -5.86
CA ARG A 217 -7.69 -9.25 -6.07
C ARG A 217 -8.14 -8.19 -5.05
N ALA A 218 -7.78 -8.35 -3.77
CA ALA A 218 -8.06 -7.36 -2.74
C ALA A 218 -7.37 -6.02 -3.03
N GLN A 219 -6.08 -6.05 -3.38
CA GLN A 219 -5.32 -4.85 -3.77
C GLN A 219 -5.92 -4.17 -5.01
N TYR A 220 -6.32 -4.95 -6.02
CA TYR A 220 -6.96 -4.43 -7.22
C TYR A 220 -8.27 -3.71 -6.89
N ARG A 221 -9.12 -4.32 -6.05
CA ARG A 221 -10.39 -3.73 -5.61
C ARG A 221 -10.19 -2.39 -4.89
N LEU A 222 -9.26 -2.32 -3.93
CA LEU A 222 -9.03 -1.11 -3.15
C LEU A 222 -8.38 0.01 -3.99
N LYS A 223 -7.43 -0.32 -4.84
CA LYS A 223 -6.82 0.63 -5.80
C LYS A 223 -7.84 1.14 -6.82
N PHE A 224 -8.69 0.25 -7.33
CA PHE A 224 -9.75 0.65 -8.26
C PHE A 224 -10.68 1.67 -7.62
N GLU A 225 -11.12 1.41 -6.40
CA GLU A 225 -12.00 2.32 -5.67
C GLU A 225 -11.38 3.70 -5.46
N GLU A 226 -10.16 3.75 -4.95
CA GLU A 226 -9.42 4.98 -4.72
C GLU A 226 -9.30 5.80 -6.00
N LEU A 227 -8.81 5.19 -7.08
CA LEU A 227 -8.65 5.86 -8.37
C LEU A 227 -10.00 6.26 -9.00
N PHE A 228 -11.04 5.44 -8.84
CA PHE A 228 -12.38 5.75 -9.31
C PHE A 228 -12.95 7.00 -8.66
N TYR A 229 -12.85 7.13 -7.34
CA TYR A 229 -13.34 8.32 -6.64
C TYR A 229 -12.50 9.57 -6.92
N VAL A 230 -11.19 9.44 -7.07
CA VAL A 230 -10.33 10.54 -7.51
C VAL A 230 -10.78 11.02 -8.89
N GLN A 231 -10.94 10.11 -9.85
CA GLN A 231 -11.39 10.44 -11.20
C GLN A 231 -12.80 11.02 -11.22
N LEU A 232 -13.72 10.45 -10.44
CA LEU A 232 -15.09 10.97 -10.32
C LEU A 232 -15.12 12.41 -9.78
N ASN A 233 -14.30 12.71 -8.79
CA ASN A 233 -14.18 14.08 -8.26
C ASN A 233 -13.63 15.04 -9.31
N ILE A 234 -12.58 14.67 -10.05
CA ILE A 234 -12.01 15.47 -11.15
C ILE A 234 -13.09 15.78 -12.19
N LEU A 235 -13.84 14.75 -12.62
CA LEU A 235 -14.93 14.92 -13.58
C LEU A 235 -16.06 15.81 -13.05
N ARG A 236 -16.40 15.69 -11.76
CA ARG A 236 -17.39 16.53 -11.10
C ARG A 236 -16.96 17.99 -11.12
N TYR A 237 -15.73 18.29 -10.71
CA TYR A 237 -15.18 19.64 -10.76
C TYR A 237 -15.14 20.21 -12.17
N ALA A 238 -14.71 19.41 -13.16
CA ALA A 238 -14.69 19.83 -14.56
C ALA A 238 -16.10 20.17 -15.06
N LYS A 239 -17.10 19.33 -14.72
CA LYS A 239 -18.50 19.56 -15.12
C LYS A 239 -19.12 20.78 -14.42
N ASP A 240 -18.84 20.95 -13.12
CA ASP A 240 -19.30 22.13 -12.38
C ASP A 240 -18.69 23.43 -12.93
N ARG A 241 -17.41 23.40 -13.29
CA ARG A 241 -16.73 24.51 -13.93
C ARG A 241 -17.35 24.84 -15.28
N GLN A 242 -17.63 23.85 -16.12
CA GLN A 242 -18.30 24.03 -17.41
C GLN A 242 -19.70 24.65 -17.27
N LYS A 243 -20.42 24.37 -16.18
CA LYS A 243 -21.74 24.97 -15.90
C LYS A 243 -21.65 26.42 -15.43
N ARG A 244 -20.62 26.74 -14.64
CA ARG A 244 -20.46 28.07 -14.03
C ARG A 244 -19.83 29.10 -14.95
N TYR A 245 -18.93 28.68 -15.83
CA TYR A 245 -18.16 29.58 -16.68
C TYR A 245 -18.43 29.27 -18.14
N ARG A 246 -18.86 30.33 -18.85
CA ARG A 246 -18.99 30.29 -20.30
C ARG A 246 -17.64 30.60 -20.93
N GLY A 247 -17.31 29.93 -22.04
CA GLY A 247 -16.17 30.22 -22.89
C GLY A 247 -16.53 31.28 -23.94
N TYR A 248 -15.54 31.97 -24.43
CA TYR A 248 -15.72 32.80 -25.65
C TYR A 248 -15.99 31.90 -26.85
N ILE A 249 -16.91 32.27 -27.72
CA ILE A 249 -17.27 31.48 -28.89
C ILE A 249 -16.55 32.02 -30.12
N PHE A 250 -15.65 31.26 -30.67
CA PHE A 250 -14.99 31.56 -31.93
C PHE A 250 -15.76 30.91 -33.08
N GLU A 251 -16.73 31.63 -33.65
CA GLU A 251 -17.66 31.06 -34.64
C GLU A 251 -16.99 30.84 -36.00
N LYS A 252 -16.15 31.77 -36.43
CA LYS A 252 -15.57 31.81 -37.75
C LYS A 252 -14.10 31.41 -37.76
N VAL A 253 -13.70 30.65 -38.77
CA VAL A 253 -12.30 30.47 -39.15
C VAL A 253 -12.00 31.53 -40.20
N GLY A 254 -11.23 32.55 -39.82
CA GLY A 254 -10.93 33.67 -40.69
C GLY A 254 -9.89 33.36 -41.78
N ASP A 255 -9.72 34.31 -42.68
CA ASP A 255 -8.77 34.19 -43.80
C ASP A 255 -7.31 34.13 -43.33
N VAL A 256 -7.00 34.68 -42.18
CA VAL A 256 -5.69 34.64 -41.54
C VAL A 256 -5.32 33.19 -41.26
N PHE A 257 -6.20 32.42 -40.60
CA PHE A 257 -6.00 31.03 -40.32
C PHE A 257 -5.84 30.19 -41.61
N ASN A 258 -6.73 30.41 -42.57
CA ASN A 258 -6.72 29.68 -43.83
C ASN A 258 -5.45 29.97 -44.64
N THR A 259 -5.03 31.22 -44.68
CA THR A 259 -3.81 31.63 -45.38
C THR A 259 -2.58 31.07 -44.71
N PHE A 260 -2.50 31.13 -43.37
CA PHE A 260 -1.40 30.55 -42.62
C PHE A 260 -1.30 29.03 -42.88
N TYR A 261 -2.44 28.31 -42.74
CA TYR A 261 -2.48 26.86 -42.93
C TYR A 261 -2.12 26.41 -44.34
N THR A 262 -2.57 27.14 -45.35
CA THR A 262 -2.39 26.73 -46.76
C THR A 262 -1.11 27.28 -47.44
N LYS A 263 -0.61 28.43 -47.01
CA LYS A 263 0.49 29.16 -47.71
C LYS A 263 1.73 29.34 -46.85
N ASN A 264 1.59 29.51 -45.56
CA ASN A 264 2.69 29.92 -44.69
C ASN A 264 3.24 28.78 -43.82
N LEU A 265 2.53 27.63 -43.74
CA LEU A 265 3.03 26.46 -43.00
C LEU A 265 4.09 25.75 -43.83
N PRO A 266 5.38 25.66 -43.37
CA PRO A 266 6.49 25.14 -44.21
C PRO A 266 6.50 23.61 -44.30
N PHE A 267 5.54 22.93 -43.66
CA PHE A 267 5.43 21.46 -43.61
C PHE A 267 3.97 21.02 -43.59
N GLN A 268 3.73 19.75 -43.87
CA GLN A 268 2.41 19.15 -43.74
C GLN A 268 2.18 18.67 -42.29
N LEU A 269 1.02 19.00 -41.71
CA LEU A 269 0.63 18.51 -40.40
C LEU A 269 0.43 16.99 -40.44
N THR A 270 0.92 16.33 -39.42
CA THR A 270 0.67 14.91 -39.16
C THR A 270 -0.80 14.64 -38.86
N GLY A 271 -1.25 13.40 -39.01
CA GLY A 271 -2.62 13.00 -38.66
C GLY A 271 -3.00 13.30 -37.20
N ALA A 272 -2.03 13.17 -36.26
CA ALA A 272 -2.24 13.50 -34.85
C ALA A 272 -2.43 15.01 -34.64
N GLN A 273 -1.61 15.86 -35.25
CA GLN A 273 -1.73 17.31 -35.18
C GLN A 273 -3.07 17.80 -35.77
N LYS A 274 -3.49 17.28 -36.94
CA LYS A 274 -4.78 17.59 -37.55
C LYS A 274 -5.95 17.23 -36.64
N ARG A 275 -5.89 16.08 -35.95
CA ARG A 275 -6.91 15.64 -34.99
C ARG A 275 -7.01 16.59 -33.79
N VAL A 276 -5.86 16.94 -33.18
CA VAL A 276 -5.79 17.86 -32.06
C VAL A 276 -6.34 19.25 -32.41
N LEU A 277 -5.98 19.79 -33.56
CA LEU A 277 -6.51 21.07 -34.04
C LEU A 277 -8.04 21.04 -34.24
N LYS A 278 -8.55 19.92 -34.79
CA LYS A 278 -10.01 19.75 -34.94
C LYS A 278 -10.70 19.69 -33.57
N GLU A 279 -10.12 19.04 -32.60
CA GLU A 279 -10.65 18.99 -31.24
C GLU A 279 -10.65 20.36 -30.57
N ILE A 280 -9.54 21.12 -30.65
CA ILE A 280 -9.43 22.48 -30.15
C ILE A 280 -10.51 23.38 -30.82
N ARG A 281 -10.64 23.27 -32.15
CA ARG A 281 -11.65 24.01 -32.91
C ARG A 281 -13.08 23.73 -32.42
N ASN A 282 -13.40 22.49 -32.18
CA ASN A 282 -14.72 22.11 -31.67
C ASN A 282 -14.96 22.68 -30.25
N ASP A 283 -13.94 22.64 -29.38
CA ASP A 283 -14.07 23.19 -28.04
C ASP A 283 -14.31 24.68 -28.02
N VAL A 284 -13.51 25.45 -28.76
CA VAL A 284 -13.65 26.93 -28.81
C VAL A 284 -14.91 27.39 -29.52
N GLY A 285 -15.52 26.60 -30.39
CA GLY A 285 -16.83 26.83 -30.98
C GLY A 285 -18.00 26.42 -30.06
N SER A 286 -17.75 25.71 -28.95
CA SER A 286 -18.81 25.17 -28.12
C SER A 286 -19.43 26.10 -27.09
N GLY A 287 -18.85 27.31 -26.88
CA GLY A 287 -19.25 28.21 -25.82
C GLY A 287 -18.90 27.76 -24.40
N ARG A 288 -18.10 26.69 -24.26
CA ARG A 288 -17.58 26.17 -23.00
C ARG A 288 -16.14 26.63 -22.82
N GLN A 289 -15.74 26.89 -21.60
CA GLN A 289 -14.33 27.17 -21.30
C GLN A 289 -13.46 25.98 -21.64
N MET A 290 -12.56 26.12 -22.59
CA MET A 290 -11.59 25.07 -22.95
C MET A 290 -10.52 24.95 -21.88
N ASN A 291 -10.23 23.68 -21.49
CA ASN A 291 -9.13 23.32 -20.60
C ASN A 291 -8.51 22.02 -21.10
N ARG A 292 -7.45 22.13 -21.90
CA ARG A 292 -6.75 20.98 -22.48
C ARG A 292 -5.27 21.03 -22.19
N LEU A 293 -4.70 19.90 -21.85
CA LEU A 293 -3.26 19.68 -21.80
C LEU A 293 -2.80 19.14 -23.16
N LEU A 294 -1.99 19.93 -23.88
CA LEU A 294 -1.34 19.47 -25.09
C LEU A 294 -0.02 18.78 -24.72
N GLN A 295 0.02 17.46 -24.83
CA GLN A 295 1.19 16.66 -24.55
C GLN A 295 1.82 16.13 -25.84
N GLY A 296 3.14 16.16 -25.91
CA GLY A 296 3.92 15.59 -27.02
C GLY A 296 5.41 15.65 -26.71
N ASP A 297 6.20 14.86 -27.40
CA ASP A 297 7.66 14.83 -27.24
C ASP A 297 8.35 16.10 -27.73
N VAL A 298 9.61 16.29 -27.39
CA VAL A 298 10.44 17.38 -27.92
C VAL A 298 10.51 17.22 -29.44
N GLY A 299 10.24 18.32 -30.17
CA GLY A 299 10.21 18.30 -31.65
C GLY A 299 8.90 17.80 -32.27
N SER A 300 7.87 17.48 -31.48
CA SER A 300 6.57 17.02 -32.01
C SER A 300 5.68 18.12 -32.60
N GLY A 301 6.19 19.37 -32.73
CA GLY A 301 5.44 20.49 -33.30
C GLY A 301 4.35 21.08 -32.39
N LYS A 302 4.51 21.01 -31.05
CA LYS A 302 3.55 21.58 -30.10
C LYS A 302 3.39 23.10 -30.20
N VAL A 303 4.45 23.79 -30.61
CA VAL A 303 4.47 25.27 -30.72
C VAL A 303 3.61 25.70 -31.89
N GLU A 304 3.71 25.02 -33.01
CA GLU A 304 2.91 25.28 -34.22
C GLU A 304 1.42 25.01 -33.96
N GLY A 305 1.10 24.00 -33.15
CA GLY A 305 -0.27 23.73 -32.70
C GLY A 305 -0.85 24.87 -31.86
N LYS A 306 -0.01 25.58 -31.08
CA LYS A 306 -0.44 26.84 -30.39
C LYS A 306 -0.65 28.00 -31.33
N ALA A 307 0.20 28.18 -32.32
CA ALA A 307 0.08 29.25 -33.31
C ALA A 307 -1.19 29.13 -34.15
N LEU A 308 -1.69 27.92 -34.35
CA LEU A 308 -2.96 27.63 -35.02
C LEU A 308 -4.16 27.62 -34.07
N SER A 309 -3.99 28.00 -32.81
CA SER A 309 -5.08 28.14 -31.85
C SER A 309 -5.77 29.49 -31.99
N PRO A 310 -7.01 29.68 -31.46
CA PRO A 310 -7.82 30.87 -31.64
C PRO A 310 -7.22 32.20 -31.16
N SER A 311 -6.11 32.16 -30.38
CA SER A 311 -5.39 33.38 -30.00
C SER A 311 -4.78 34.15 -31.18
N CYS A 312 -4.73 33.53 -32.37
CA CYS A 312 -4.32 34.15 -33.61
C CYS A 312 -5.50 34.62 -34.48
N SER A 313 -6.75 34.46 -34.04
CA SER A 313 -7.88 35.09 -34.69
C SER A 313 -7.90 36.59 -34.30
N GLU A 314 -7.76 37.47 -35.26
CA GLU A 314 -7.95 38.92 -35.06
C GLU A 314 -9.27 39.14 -34.34
N THR A 315 -9.23 39.78 -33.19
CA THR A 315 -10.36 40.54 -32.70
C THR A 315 -10.43 41.77 -33.61
N GLU A 316 -11.20 41.70 -34.69
CA GLU A 316 -11.72 42.92 -35.29
C GLU A 316 -12.49 43.61 -34.18
N LYS A 317 -11.89 44.66 -33.66
CA LYS A 317 -12.61 45.68 -32.87
C LYS A 317 -13.38 46.52 -33.87
N ASP A 318 -14.69 46.37 -33.93
CA ASP A 318 -15.61 47.42 -34.26
C ASP A 318 -15.90 48.24 -33.00
#